data_0005ba67e298422ec9ad517532fa347f
#
_entry.id   0005ba67e298422ec9ad517532fa347f
#
_cell.length_a   1.000
_cell.length_b   1.000
_cell.length_c   1.000
_cell.angle_alpha   90.00
_cell.angle_beta   90.00
_cell.angle_gamma   90.00
#
_symmetry.space_group_name_H-M   'P 1'
#
loop_
_entity.id
_entity.type
_entity.pdbx_description
1 polymer ?
#
loop_
_entity_poly.entity_id
_entity_poly.type
_entity_poly.pdbx_seq_one_letter_code
_entity_poly.pdbx_strand_id
1 'polypeptide(L)'
;MSATKPVPASKQALVAKPGDRGIDPRGPRFSAGITAVLLLLVIGLSLARAAAPAATLRERVGQPAFILFAVITVLFAWGASAGVSLHPYGWLYRTLVRPRLGAPTHLEDPKPPTFSQGVGLIVTLVGVVLHLAGVPYGLVIFAAAAFIAAFLNAAFDYCLGCQIYLLLLRAGLIRVKADASA
;
A
#
# COMPACT_ATOMS: atom_id res chain seq x y z
N MET A 1 -0.92 35.27 -7.39
CA MET A 1 -1.09 34.12 -8.32
C MET A 1 0.00 33.14 -8.00
N SER A 2 -0.28 32.08 -7.22
CA SER A 2 0.71 31.08 -6.85
C SER A 2 0.90 30.14 -8.04
N ALA A 3 2.07 30.14 -8.66
CA ALA A 3 2.40 29.28 -9.78
C ALA A 3 2.30 27.80 -9.33
N THR A 4 1.30 27.10 -9.79
CA THR A 4 1.11 25.66 -9.57
C THR A 4 2.31 24.93 -10.17
N LYS A 5 3.08 24.27 -9.33
CA LYS A 5 4.26 23.50 -9.76
C LYS A 5 3.80 22.41 -10.74
N PRO A 6 4.35 22.30 -11.95
CA PRO A 6 3.89 21.34 -12.94
C PRO A 6 4.07 19.91 -12.44
N VAL A 7 3.09 19.04 -12.74
CA VAL A 7 3.17 17.61 -12.41
C VAL A 7 4.30 16.96 -13.21
N PRO A 8 5.24 16.24 -12.59
CA PRO A 8 6.33 15.55 -13.29
C PRO A 8 5.78 14.61 -14.38
N ALA A 9 6.47 14.54 -15.53
CA ALA A 9 6.05 13.71 -16.66
C ALA A 9 5.79 12.24 -16.29
N SER A 10 6.58 11.69 -15.35
CA SER A 10 6.42 10.33 -14.82
C SER A 10 5.09 10.10 -14.06
N LYS A 11 4.45 11.17 -13.60
CA LYS A 11 3.18 11.12 -12.85
C LYS A 11 1.96 11.57 -13.67
N GLN A 12 2.15 12.13 -14.85
CA GLN A 12 1.03 12.59 -15.68
C GLN A 12 0.03 11.46 -15.99
N ALA A 13 0.53 10.22 -16.15
CA ALA A 13 -0.30 9.04 -16.36
C ALA A 13 -1.14 8.61 -15.14
N LEU A 14 -0.86 9.16 -13.95
CA LEU A 14 -1.58 8.90 -12.70
C LEU A 14 -2.61 9.99 -12.39
N VAL A 15 -2.61 11.10 -13.11
CA VAL A 15 -3.54 12.22 -12.90
C VAL A 15 -4.95 11.80 -13.29
N ALA A 16 -5.93 12.11 -12.44
CA ALA A 16 -7.34 11.89 -12.73
C ALA A 16 -7.76 12.70 -13.97
N LYS A 17 -8.57 12.11 -14.85
CA LYS A 17 -9.11 12.81 -16.03
C LYS A 17 -10.12 13.87 -15.59
N PRO A 18 -10.31 14.92 -16.39
CA PRO A 18 -11.36 15.90 -16.14
C PRO A 18 -12.73 15.22 -16.03
N GLY A 19 -13.44 15.46 -14.91
CA GLY A 19 -14.72 14.83 -14.60
C GLY A 19 -14.66 13.57 -13.74
N ASP A 20 -13.50 12.92 -13.62
CA ASP A 20 -13.35 11.74 -12.76
C ASP A 20 -13.19 12.12 -11.27
N ARG A 21 -13.67 11.24 -10.40
CA ARG A 21 -13.44 11.36 -8.96
C ARG A 21 -11.98 11.02 -8.65
N GLY A 22 -11.14 12.04 -8.51
CA GLY A 22 -9.75 11.87 -8.11
C GLY A 22 -9.55 11.86 -6.59
N ILE A 23 -8.39 11.38 -6.16
CA ILE A 23 -7.93 11.39 -4.76
C ILE A 23 -6.75 12.35 -4.59
N ASP A 24 -6.59 12.89 -3.37
CA ASP A 24 -5.41 13.67 -2.99
C ASP A 24 -4.18 12.74 -2.91
N PRO A 25 -3.11 12.97 -3.70
CA PRO A 25 -1.93 12.09 -3.74
C PRO A 25 -1.20 11.97 -2.40
N ARG A 26 -1.39 12.92 -1.50
CA ARG A 26 -0.82 12.90 -0.15
C ARG A 26 -1.46 11.85 0.75
N GLY A 27 -2.71 11.43 0.46
CA GLY A 27 -3.43 10.41 1.21
C GLY A 27 -2.77 9.02 1.12
N PRO A 28 -2.54 8.47 -0.07
CA PRO A 28 -1.79 7.22 -0.24
C PRO A 28 -0.39 7.25 0.37
N ARG A 29 0.34 8.36 0.28
CA ARG A 29 1.65 8.54 0.93
C ARG A 29 1.57 8.49 2.45
N PHE A 30 0.60 9.17 3.05
CA PHE A 30 0.34 9.10 4.49
C PHE A 30 0.02 7.68 4.94
N SER A 31 -0.83 6.97 4.20
CA SER A 31 -1.19 5.58 4.45
C SER A 31 0.04 4.66 4.37
N ALA A 32 0.90 4.87 3.37
CA ALA A 32 2.15 4.14 3.21
C ALA A 32 3.12 4.40 4.38
N GLY A 33 3.17 5.62 4.91
CA GLY A 33 3.96 5.96 6.09
C GLY A 33 3.53 5.17 7.33
N ILE A 34 2.23 5.11 7.61
CA ILE A 34 1.70 4.28 8.72
C ILE A 34 2.07 2.80 8.49
N THR A 35 1.84 2.29 7.30
CA THR A 35 2.14 0.89 6.95
C THR A 35 3.64 0.60 7.13
N ALA A 36 4.52 1.49 6.71
CA ALA A 36 5.97 1.33 6.87
C ALA A 36 6.38 1.25 8.36
N VAL A 37 5.84 2.13 9.20
CA VAL A 37 6.11 2.09 10.66
C VAL A 37 5.64 0.76 11.26
N LEU A 38 4.42 0.32 10.93
CA LEU A 38 3.89 -0.94 11.45
C LEU A 38 4.69 -2.16 10.96
N LEU A 39 5.13 -2.17 9.69
CA LEU A 39 5.98 -3.24 9.16
C LEU A 39 7.38 -3.24 9.79
N LEU A 40 7.95 -2.08 10.10
CA LEU A 40 9.21 -1.99 10.84
C LEU A 40 9.08 -2.61 12.24
N LEU A 41 7.94 -2.39 12.92
CA LEU A 41 7.65 -3.04 14.20
C LEU A 41 7.51 -4.57 14.04
N VAL A 42 6.84 -5.04 12.98
CA VAL A 42 6.75 -6.48 12.67
C VAL A 42 8.15 -7.08 12.52
N ILE A 43 9.02 -6.43 11.72
CA ILE A 43 10.40 -6.89 11.50
C ILE A 43 11.14 -6.96 12.84
N GLY A 44 11.12 -5.89 13.63
CA GLY A 44 11.80 -5.85 14.93
C GLY A 44 11.33 -6.94 15.89
N LEU A 45 10.01 -7.15 16.00
CA LEU A 45 9.42 -8.18 16.87
C LEU A 45 9.71 -9.61 16.40
N SER A 46 9.91 -9.82 15.09
CA SER A 46 10.10 -11.17 14.54
C SER A 46 11.55 -11.61 14.44
N LEU A 47 12.51 -10.68 14.41
CA LEU A 47 13.93 -10.99 14.18
C LEU A 47 14.51 -11.98 15.20
N ALA A 48 14.16 -11.84 16.47
CA ALA A 48 14.70 -12.71 17.53
C ALA A 48 14.33 -14.19 17.37
N ARG A 49 13.28 -14.50 16.61
CA ARG A 49 12.77 -15.87 16.39
C ARG A 49 12.74 -16.27 14.92
N ALA A 50 13.31 -15.46 14.05
CA ALA A 50 13.23 -15.67 12.59
C ALA A 50 13.91 -16.95 12.12
N ALA A 51 15.07 -17.30 12.72
CA ALA A 51 15.85 -18.49 12.37
C ALA A 51 15.24 -19.79 12.88
N ALA A 52 14.56 -19.75 14.04
CA ALA A 52 13.96 -20.91 14.68
C ALA A 52 12.47 -20.65 14.98
N PRO A 53 11.59 -20.87 13.99
CA PRO A 53 10.15 -20.71 14.19
C PRO A 53 9.62 -21.60 15.29
N ALA A 54 8.56 -21.16 15.97
CA ALA A 54 7.89 -21.96 16.99
C ALA A 54 7.42 -23.30 16.42
N ALA A 55 7.51 -24.35 17.24
CA ALA A 55 7.25 -25.73 16.79
C ALA A 55 5.78 -25.95 16.42
N THR A 56 4.86 -25.36 17.20
CA THR A 56 3.42 -25.57 17.01
C THR A 56 2.76 -24.42 16.27
N LEU A 57 1.70 -24.72 15.52
CA LEU A 57 0.88 -23.72 14.83
C LEU A 57 0.26 -22.72 15.83
N ARG A 58 -0.18 -23.21 17.00
CA ARG A 58 -0.77 -22.37 18.04
C ARG A 58 0.20 -21.28 18.53
N GLU A 59 1.46 -21.67 18.74
CA GLU A 59 2.49 -20.72 19.16
C GLU A 59 2.80 -19.70 18.06
N ARG A 60 2.83 -20.13 16.79
CA ARG A 60 3.07 -19.23 15.65
C ARG A 60 1.97 -18.19 15.53
N VAL A 61 0.70 -18.60 15.61
CA VAL A 61 -0.44 -17.69 15.55
C VAL A 61 -0.48 -16.71 16.72
N GLY A 62 -0.02 -17.14 17.92
CA GLY A 62 0.03 -16.30 19.12
C GLY A 62 1.17 -15.26 19.14
N GLN A 63 2.07 -15.27 18.16
CA GLN A 63 3.19 -14.32 18.14
C GLN A 63 2.72 -12.88 17.85
N PRO A 64 3.12 -11.86 18.64
CA PRO A 64 2.72 -10.47 18.41
C PRO A 64 3.09 -9.96 17.02
N ALA A 65 4.26 -10.35 16.49
CA ALA A 65 4.69 -10.02 15.15
C ALA A 65 3.72 -10.56 14.08
N PHE A 66 3.29 -11.80 14.23
CA PHE A 66 2.33 -12.43 13.30
C PHE A 66 0.97 -11.76 13.40
N ILE A 67 0.46 -11.49 14.59
CA ILE A 67 -0.85 -10.82 14.77
C ILE A 67 -0.84 -9.46 14.09
N LEU A 68 0.20 -8.65 14.32
CA LEU A 68 0.33 -7.35 13.68
C LEU A 68 0.43 -7.47 12.16
N PHE A 69 1.21 -8.44 11.65
CA PHE A 69 1.34 -8.67 10.22
C PHE A 69 0.04 -9.14 9.58
N ALA A 70 -0.73 -9.99 10.25
CA ALA A 70 -2.06 -10.43 9.82
C ALA A 70 -3.04 -9.25 9.74
N VAL A 71 -3.03 -8.33 10.73
CA VAL A 71 -3.84 -7.10 10.69
C VAL A 71 -3.45 -6.24 9.47
N ILE A 72 -2.16 -6.07 9.20
CA ILE A 72 -1.69 -5.33 8.01
C ILE A 72 -2.18 -6.02 6.72
N THR A 73 -2.13 -7.35 6.67
CA THR A 73 -2.63 -8.12 5.52
C THR A 73 -4.13 -7.90 5.30
N VAL A 74 -4.94 -7.89 6.37
CA VAL A 74 -6.37 -7.58 6.30
C VAL A 74 -6.61 -6.14 5.81
N LEU A 75 -5.81 -5.19 6.24
CA LEU A 75 -5.90 -3.81 5.75
C LEU A 75 -5.57 -3.70 4.26
N PHE A 76 -4.57 -4.44 3.77
CA PHE A 76 -4.32 -4.53 2.32
C PHE A 76 -5.49 -5.17 1.57
N ALA A 77 -6.10 -6.23 2.12
CA ALA A 77 -7.31 -6.84 1.53
C ALA A 77 -8.47 -5.85 1.47
N TRP A 78 -8.66 -5.05 2.52
CA TRP A 78 -9.67 -3.97 2.52
C TRP A 78 -9.40 -2.96 1.41
N GLY A 79 -8.17 -2.44 1.33
CA GLY A 79 -7.79 -1.47 0.30
C GLY A 79 -7.92 -2.00 -1.12
N ALA A 80 -7.61 -3.29 -1.34
CA ALA A 80 -7.73 -3.94 -2.64
C ALA A 80 -9.20 -4.17 -3.06
N SER A 81 -10.10 -4.47 -2.12
CA SER A 81 -11.50 -4.80 -2.38
C SER A 81 -12.41 -3.57 -2.40
N ALA A 82 -12.31 -2.71 -1.39
CA ALA A 82 -13.15 -1.52 -1.22
C ALA A 82 -12.57 -0.25 -1.84
N GLY A 83 -11.31 -0.31 -2.29
CA GLY A 83 -10.57 0.83 -2.83
C GLY A 83 -9.96 1.74 -1.77
N VAL A 84 -8.93 2.49 -2.17
CA VAL A 84 -8.19 3.39 -1.27
C VAL A 84 -9.05 4.53 -0.71
N SER A 85 -10.12 4.90 -1.41
CA SER A 85 -11.04 5.95 -0.95
C SER A 85 -11.82 5.57 0.31
N LEU A 86 -12.11 4.27 0.52
CA LEU A 86 -12.82 3.75 1.69
C LEU A 86 -11.88 3.13 2.73
N HIS A 87 -10.57 3.19 2.49
CA HIS A 87 -9.58 2.63 3.40
C HIS A 87 -9.52 3.40 4.73
N PRO A 88 -9.38 2.74 5.91
CA PRO A 88 -9.33 3.41 7.22
C PRO A 88 -8.27 4.50 7.32
N TYR A 89 -7.07 4.28 6.77
CA TYR A 89 -6.02 5.30 6.74
C TYR A 89 -6.38 6.51 5.86
N GLY A 90 -7.13 6.29 4.78
CA GLY A 90 -7.67 7.37 3.95
C GLY A 90 -8.68 8.21 4.70
N TRP A 91 -9.53 7.60 5.52
CA TRP A 91 -10.42 8.30 6.42
C TRP A 91 -9.62 9.12 7.45
N LEU A 92 -8.63 8.51 8.11
CA LEU A 92 -7.77 9.19 9.08
C LEU A 92 -7.05 10.40 8.45
N TYR A 93 -6.51 10.23 7.24
CA TYR A 93 -5.91 11.33 6.49
C TYR A 93 -6.88 12.48 6.26
N ARG A 94 -8.09 12.18 5.76
CA ARG A 94 -9.10 13.20 5.43
C ARG A 94 -9.60 13.96 6.66
N THR A 95 -9.68 13.31 7.81
CA THR A 95 -10.21 13.92 9.05
C THR A 95 -9.15 14.68 9.83
N LEU A 96 -7.93 14.16 9.93
CA LEU A 96 -6.91 14.73 10.81
C LEU A 96 -5.84 15.54 10.08
N VAL A 97 -5.43 15.12 8.89
CA VAL A 97 -4.28 15.72 8.19
C VAL A 97 -4.71 16.72 7.12
N ARG A 98 -5.63 16.33 6.26
CA ARG A 98 -6.09 17.15 5.13
C ARG A 98 -6.61 18.54 5.56
N PRO A 99 -7.37 18.73 6.66
CA PRO A 99 -7.85 20.06 7.07
C PRO A 99 -6.73 21.04 7.41
N ARG A 100 -5.53 20.52 7.76
CA ARG A 100 -4.35 21.33 8.08
C ARG A 100 -3.48 21.64 6.87
N LEU A 101 -3.80 21.07 5.71
CA LEU A 101 -3.07 21.25 4.47
C LEU A 101 -3.90 22.07 3.48
N GLY A 102 -3.24 22.89 2.68
CA GLY A 102 -3.87 23.57 1.55
C GLY A 102 -4.42 22.60 0.51
N ALA A 103 -5.22 23.12 -0.43
CA ALA A 103 -5.75 22.33 -1.55
C ALA A 103 -4.62 21.59 -2.30
N PRO A 104 -4.86 20.34 -2.77
CA PRO A 104 -3.88 19.62 -3.59
C PRO A 104 -3.69 20.32 -4.93
N THR A 105 -2.49 20.25 -5.48
CA THR A 105 -2.16 20.85 -6.79
C THR A 105 -2.78 20.08 -7.96
N HIS A 106 -3.07 18.79 -7.76
CA HIS A 106 -3.73 17.91 -8.72
C HIS A 106 -4.39 16.76 -7.95
N LEU A 107 -5.28 16.05 -8.62
CA LEU A 107 -5.89 14.82 -8.12
C LEU A 107 -5.35 13.64 -8.93
N GLU A 108 -5.18 12.49 -8.29
CA GLU A 108 -4.74 11.25 -8.93
C GLU A 108 -5.91 10.26 -9.08
N ASP A 109 -5.82 9.40 -10.12
CA ASP A 109 -6.74 8.29 -10.30
C ASP A 109 -6.62 7.31 -9.12
N PRO A 110 -7.71 6.91 -8.46
CA PRO A 110 -7.67 5.94 -7.37
C PRO A 110 -7.32 4.50 -7.81
N LYS A 111 -7.42 4.17 -9.10
CA LYS A 111 -7.21 2.81 -9.63
C LYS A 111 -5.78 2.28 -9.38
N PRO A 112 -4.69 3.02 -9.74
CA PRO A 112 -3.33 2.54 -9.50
C PRO A 112 -3.00 2.31 -8.02
N PRO A 113 -3.32 3.22 -7.06
CA PRO A 113 -3.13 2.95 -5.64
C PRO A 113 -3.97 1.77 -5.12
N THR A 114 -5.20 1.58 -5.63
CA THR A 114 -6.04 0.43 -5.28
C THR A 114 -5.40 -0.87 -5.76
N PHE A 115 -4.88 -0.91 -6.99
CA PHE A 115 -4.11 -2.05 -7.49
C PHE A 115 -2.86 -2.31 -6.65
N SER A 116 -2.17 -1.27 -6.21
CA SER A 116 -1.01 -1.38 -5.31
C SER A 116 -1.36 -2.05 -3.97
N GLN A 117 -2.58 -1.85 -3.43
CA GLN A 117 -3.07 -2.58 -2.27
C GLN A 117 -3.17 -4.09 -2.56
N GLY A 118 -3.60 -4.47 -3.77
CA GLY A 118 -3.63 -5.87 -4.21
C GLY A 118 -2.24 -6.50 -4.27
N VAL A 119 -1.25 -5.78 -4.77
CA VAL A 119 0.16 -6.23 -4.76
C VAL A 119 0.65 -6.41 -3.32
N GLY A 120 0.38 -5.44 -2.44
CA GLY A 120 0.70 -5.53 -1.01
C GLY A 120 0.04 -6.74 -0.34
N LEU A 121 -1.23 -7.00 -0.66
CA LEU A 121 -1.97 -8.17 -0.18
C LEU A 121 -1.27 -9.49 -0.58
N ILE A 122 -0.90 -9.63 -1.85
CA ILE A 122 -0.21 -10.85 -2.33
C ILE A 122 1.10 -11.05 -1.57
N VAL A 123 1.93 -10.02 -1.47
CA VAL A 123 3.21 -10.08 -0.77
C VAL A 123 3.02 -10.48 0.70
N THR A 124 2.11 -9.81 1.41
CA THR A 124 1.90 -10.10 2.84
C THR A 124 1.23 -11.44 3.06
N LEU A 125 0.32 -11.88 2.18
CA LEU A 125 -0.33 -13.19 2.26
C LEU A 125 0.68 -14.34 2.11
N VAL A 126 1.65 -14.21 1.19
CA VAL A 126 2.75 -15.18 1.09
C VAL A 126 3.55 -15.25 2.39
N GLY A 127 3.87 -14.10 3.00
CA GLY A 127 4.55 -14.06 4.30
C GLY A 127 3.74 -14.73 5.42
N VAL A 128 2.42 -14.52 5.45
CA VAL A 128 1.50 -15.21 6.39
C VAL A 128 1.57 -16.72 6.19
N VAL A 129 1.43 -17.20 4.96
CA VAL A 129 1.45 -18.64 4.65
C VAL A 129 2.80 -19.27 5.05
N LEU A 130 3.91 -18.66 4.71
CA LEU A 130 5.24 -19.17 5.07
C LEU A 130 5.46 -19.20 6.58
N HIS A 131 4.98 -18.19 7.30
CA HIS A 131 5.05 -18.18 8.75
C HIS A 131 4.24 -19.32 9.39
N LEU A 132 3.01 -19.51 8.92
CA LEU A 132 2.15 -20.61 9.39
C LEU A 132 2.73 -21.98 9.03
N ALA A 133 3.40 -22.11 7.90
CA ALA A 133 4.11 -23.32 7.50
C ALA A 133 5.41 -23.55 8.33
N GLY A 134 5.84 -22.58 9.14
CA GLY A 134 7.07 -22.68 9.93
C GLY A 134 8.35 -22.52 9.12
N VAL A 135 8.29 -21.83 7.98
CA VAL A 135 9.47 -21.56 7.18
C VAL A 135 10.32 -20.48 7.86
N PRO A 136 11.61 -20.77 8.16
CA PRO A 136 12.52 -19.79 8.72
C PRO A 136 12.58 -18.51 7.87
N TYR A 137 12.65 -17.37 8.55
CA TYR A 137 12.69 -16.04 7.92
C TYR A 137 11.49 -15.67 7.02
N GLY A 138 10.52 -16.55 6.78
CA GLY A 138 9.41 -16.31 5.86
C GLY A 138 8.68 -15.00 6.15
N LEU A 139 8.26 -14.77 7.40
CA LEU A 139 7.58 -13.54 7.79
C LEU A 139 8.48 -12.32 7.64
N VAL A 140 9.73 -12.39 8.09
CA VAL A 140 10.68 -11.25 8.05
C VAL A 140 10.97 -10.80 6.63
N ILE A 141 11.22 -11.74 5.72
CA ILE A 141 11.52 -11.42 4.30
C ILE A 141 10.37 -10.69 3.64
N PHE A 142 9.14 -11.18 3.81
CA PHE A 142 7.97 -10.58 3.18
C PHE A 142 7.51 -9.29 3.88
N ALA A 143 7.71 -9.19 5.20
CA ALA A 143 7.53 -7.93 5.91
C ALA A 143 8.54 -6.87 5.45
N ALA A 144 9.81 -7.24 5.23
CA ALA A 144 10.84 -6.34 4.72
C ALA A 144 10.57 -5.90 3.27
N ALA A 145 10.12 -6.81 2.41
CA ALA A 145 9.73 -6.47 1.03
C ALA A 145 8.56 -5.46 1.01
N ALA A 146 7.53 -5.71 1.82
CA ALA A 146 6.39 -4.80 1.96
C ALA A 146 6.81 -3.47 2.59
N PHE A 147 7.73 -3.49 3.58
CA PHE A 147 8.29 -2.28 4.20
C PHE A 147 9.02 -1.41 3.18
N ILE A 148 9.90 -1.99 2.36
CA ILE A 148 10.65 -1.26 1.34
C ILE A 148 9.68 -0.57 0.37
N ALA A 149 8.66 -1.28 -0.11
CA ALA A 149 7.65 -0.72 -1.01
C ALA A 149 6.87 0.43 -0.36
N ALA A 150 6.43 0.27 0.88
CA ALA A 150 5.70 1.30 1.63
C ALA A 150 6.61 2.50 1.95
N PHE A 151 7.86 2.27 2.33
CA PHE A 151 8.84 3.33 2.61
C PHE A 151 9.16 4.15 1.37
N LEU A 152 9.40 3.52 0.22
CA LEU A 152 9.64 4.21 -1.04
C LEU A 152 8.47 5.13 -1.41
N ASN A 153 7.25 4.67 -1.22
CA ASN A 153 6.08 5.50 -1.47
C ASN A 153 5.97 6.65 -0.47
N ALA A 154 6.17 6.40 0.82
CA ALA A 154 6.04 7.42 1.85
C ALA A 154 7.12 8.51 1.74
N ALA A 155 8.40 8.10 1.61
CA ALA A 155 9.54 9.00 1.63
C ALA A 155 9.78 9.67 0.28
N PHE A 156 9.73 8.90 -0.81
CA PHE A 156 10.13 9.36 -2.14
C PHE A 156 8.97 9.53 -3.12
N ASP A 157 7.72 9.31 -2.67
CA ASP A 157 6.54 9.39 -3.54
C ASP A 157 6.65 8.43 -4.75
N TYR A 158 7.29 7.26 -4.53
CA TYR A 158 7.52 6.23 -5.52
C TYR A 158 6.70 4.97 -5.19
N CYS A 159 5.53 4.86 -5.79
CA CYS A 159 4.62 3.74 -5.59
C CYS A 159 4.96 2.59 -6.54
N LEU A 160 5.64 1.53 -6.03
CA LEU A 160 6.02 0.36 -6.83
C LEU A 160 4.81 -0.31 -7.48
N GLY A 161 3.73 -0.53 -6.74
CA GLY A 161 2.50 -1.13 -7.30
C GLY A 161 1.87 -0.27 -8.39
N CYS A 162 1.91 1.06 -8.27
CA CYS A 162 1.45 1.97 -9.30
C CYS A 162 2.31 1.86 -10.58
N GLN A 163 3.64 1.66 -10.43
CA GLN A 163 4.52 1.44 -11.58
C GLN A 163 4.21 0.11 -12.28
N ILE A 164 3.98 -0.97 -11.51
CA ILE A 164 3.54 -2.25 -12.06
C ILE A 164 2.23 -2.09 -12.82
N TYR A 165 1.25 -1.37 -12.26
CA TYR A 165 -0.02 -1.07 -12.93
C TYR A 165 0.20 -0.37 -14.28
N LEU A 166 1.04 0.67 -14.32
CA LEU A 166 1.35 1.40 -15.56
C LEU A 166 2.08 0.51 -16.59
N LEU A 167 2.98 -0.36 -16.14
CA LEU A 167 3.65 -1.32 -17.02
C LEU A 167 2.66 -2.31 -17.64
N LEU A 168 1.71 -2.83 -16.85
CA LEU A 168 0.68 -3.75 -17.33
C LEU A 168 -0.27 -3.06 -18.33
N LEU A 169 -0.59 -1.77 -18.11
CA LEU A 169 -1.35 -0.97 -19.07
C LEU A 169 -0.59 -0.80 -20.39
N ARG A 170 0.71 -0.47 -20.33
CA ARG A 170 1.56 -0.30 -21.52
C ARG A 170 1.73 -1.61 -22.30
N ALA A 171 1.79 -2.73 -21.59
CA ALA A 171 1.86 -4.07 -22.18
C ALA A 171 0.51 -4.56 -22.75
N GLY A 172 -0.58 -3.79 -22.57
CA GLY A 172 -1.92 -4.16 -23.04
C GLY A 172 -2.59 -5.29 -22.24
N LEU A 173 -1.98 -5.70 -21.12
CA LEU A 173 -2.49 -6.76 -20.25
C LEU A 173 -3.68 -6.31 -19.40
N ILE A 174 -3.79 -5.02 -19.13
CA ILE A 174 -4.94 -4.40 -18.45
C ILE A 174 -5.53 -3.34 -19.38
N ARG A 175 -6.84 -3.33 -19.51
CA ARG A 175 -7.57 -2.26 -20.24
C ARG A 175 -8.29 -1.37 -19.23
N VAL A 176 -8.07 -0.07 -19.31
CA VAL A 176 -8.97 0.89 -18.65
C VAL A 176 -10.29 0.83 -19.41
N LYS A 177 -11.36 0.32 -18.78
CA LYS A 177 -12.70 0.55 -19.33
C LYS A 177 -12.87 2.06 -19.48
N ALA A 178 -13.05 2.54 -20.69
CA ALA A 178 -13.62 3.85 -20.90
C ALA A 178 -15.02 3.77 -20.29
N ASP A 179 -15.25 4.47 -19.17
CA ASP A 179 -16.58 4.64 -18.65
C ASP A 179 -17.36 5.33 -19.79
N ALA A 180 -18.33 4.60 -20.33
CA ALA A 180 -19.26 5.14 -21.32
C ALA A 180 -20.14 6.16 -20.57
N SER A 181 -19.66 7.39 -20.51
CA SER A 181 -20.48 8.56 -20.19
C SER A 181 -20.95 9.12 -21.53
N ALA A 182 -22.09 8.60 -21.99
CA ALA A 182 -22.96 9.34 -22.88
C ALA A 182 -23.81 10.29 -22.04
#